data_63cfda5e74f796a47e9e9fe40f4e3ec7
#
_entry.id   63cfda5e74f796a47e9e9fe40f4e3ec7
#
_cell.length_a   1.000
_cell.length_b   1.000
_cell.length_c   1.000
_cell.angle_alpha   90.00
_cell.angle_beta   90.00
_cell.angle_gamma   90.00
#
_symmetry.space_group_name_H-M   'P 1'
#
loop_
_entity.id
_entity.type
_entity.pdbx_description
1 polymer ?
#
loop_
_entity_poly.entity_id
_entity_poly.type
_entity_poly.pdbx_seq_one_letter_code
_entity_poly.pdbx_strand_id
1 'polypeptide(L)'
;MEKVLTIDERKVTFKADGATPLRYRAQFNRDYFADIISITNSLKDLNTGEADLSKINTTIFSDIIYLLAKTADKEIGDIFDWYGSFDSFPVFEVFGELQELMMANMQQTVKKAKKK
;
A
#
# COMPACT_ATOMS: atom_id res chain seq x y z
N MET A 1 -9.04 5.80 -8.17
CA MET A 1 -9.46 6.06 -6.79
C MET A 1 -8.33 6.69 -6.01
N GLU A 2 -8.63 7.70 -5.25
CA GLU A 2 -7.65 8.46 -4.50
C GLU A 2 -8.05 8.61 -3.05
N LYS A 3 -7.06 8.79 -2.19
CA LYS A 3 -7.28 9.09 -0.78
C LYS A 3 -6.21 10.06 -0.29
N VAL A 4 -6.61 11.05 0.49
CA VAL A 4 -5.68 12.03 1.07
C VAL A 4 -5.58 11.76 2.56
N LEU A 5 -4.37 11.63 3.05
CA LEU A 5 -4.10 11.47 4.48
C LEU A 5 -3.20 12.59 4.97
N THR A 6 -3.34 12.96 6.23
CA THR A 6 -2.41 13.90 6.86
C THR A 6 -1.36 13.09 7.60
N ILE A 7 -0.11 13.21 7.18
CA ILE A 7 1.02 12.50 7.76
C ILE A 7 2.08 13.55 8.11
N ASP A 8 2.48 13.60 9.38
CA ASP A 8 3.49 14.54 9.84
C ASP A 8 3.12 15.97 9.43
N GLU A 9 1.84 16.35 9.65
CA GLU A 9 1.27 17.66 9.36
C GLU A 9 1.25 18.03 7.87
N ARG A 10 1.50 17.06 6.98
CA ARG A 10 1.43 17.26 5.52
C ARG A 10 0.29 16.45 4.95
N LYS A 11 -0.37 17.02 3.94
CA LYS A 11 -1.38 16.27 3.20
C LYS A 11 -0.69 15.48 2.09
N VAL A 12 -0.90 14.18 2.10
CA VAL A 12 -0.31 13.28 1.12
C VAL A 12 -1.43 12.57 0.38
N THR A 13 -1.38 12.61 -0.95
CA THR A 13 -2.37 11.95 -1.78
C THR A 13 -1.85 10.59 -2.22
N PHE A 14 -2.71 9.59 -2.15
CA PHE A 14 -2.43 8.23 -2.60
C PHE A 14 -3.45 7.86 -3.67
N LYS A 15 -3.01 7.12 -4.67
CA LYS A 15 -3.87 6.74 -5.80
C LYS A 15 -3.62 5.29 -6.21
N ALA A 16 -4.71 4.59 -6.52
CA ALA A 16 -4.66 3.27 -7.14
C ALA A 16 -5.43 3.34 -8.47
N ASP A 17 -4.91 2.68 -9.49
CA ASP A 17 -5.56 2.59 -10.80
C ASP A 17 -5.29 1.22 -11.42
N GLY A 18 -5.71 1.03 -12.67
CA GLY A 18 -5.53 -0.26 -13.34
C GLY A 18 -4.09 -0.64 -13.58
N ALA A 19 -3.18 0.32 -13.57
CA ALA A 19 -1.76 0.05 -13.77
C ALA A 19 -1.00 -0.22 -12.48
N THR A 20 -1.65 -0.09 -11.32
CA THR A 20 -0.98 -0.25 -10.02
C THR A 20 -0.22 -1.57 -9.90
N PRO A 21 -0.84 -2.74 -10.21
CA PRO A 21 -0.10 -4.00 -10.12
C PRO A 21 1.10 -4.08 -11.05
N LEU A 22 0.98 -3.49 -12.24
CA LEU A 22 2.07 -3.50 -13.21
C LEU A 22 3.22 -2.61 -12.77
N ARG A 23 2.91 -1.45 -12.20
CA ARG A 23 3.94 -0.55 -11.67
C ARG A 23 4.68 -1.19 -10.50
N TYR A 24 3.94 -1.91 -9.66
CA TYR A 24 4.53 -2.60 -8.53
C TYR A 24 5.53 -3.66 -9.00
N ARG A 25 5.12 -4.47 -9.96
CA ARG A 25 6.00 -5.49 -10.54
C ARG A 25 7.24 -4.86 -11.16
N ALA A 26 7.05 -3.78 -11.90
CA ALA A 26 8.17 -3.12 -12.57
C ALA A 26 9.18 -2.55 -11.59
N GLN A 27 8.71 -1.99 -10.48
CA GLN A 27 9.59 -1.35 -9.50
C GLN A 27 10.20 -2.31 -8.51
N PHE A 28 9.41 -3.28 -8.02
CA PHE A 28 9.83 -4.14 -6.91
C PHE A 28 10.03 -5.61 -7.30
N ASN A 29 9.65 -5.96 -8.52
CA ASN A 29 9.76 -7.34 -9.03
C ASN A 29 9.01 -8.35 -8.15
N ARG A 30 7.85 -7.96 -7.66
CA ARG A 30 6.96 -8.81 -6.86
C ARG A 30 5.53 -8.63 -7.34
N ASP A 31 4.67 -9.58 -6.96
CA ASP A 31 3.25 -9.55 -7.31
C ASP A 31 2.47 -8.72 -6.29
N TYR A 32 1.79 -7.69 -6.79
CA TYR A 32 1.04 -6.75 -5.95
C TYR A 32 -0.05 -7.44 -5.13
N PHE A 33 -0.89 -8.24 -5.79
CA PHE A 33 -2.01 -8.89 -5.11
C PHE A 33 -1.54 -9.94 -4.11
N ALA A 34 -0.50 -10.70 -4.46
CA ALA A 34 0.07 -11.68 -3.55
C ALA A 34 0.61 -11.00 -2.28
N ASP A 35 1.28 -9.88 -2.44
CA ASP A 35 1.83 -9.13 -1.31
C ASP A 35 0.72 -8.54 -0.44
N ILE A 36 -0.34 -8.00 -1.05
CA ILE A 36 -1.49 -7.48 -0.28
C ILE A 36 -2.14 -8.59 0.54
N ILE A 37 -2.36 -9.75 -0.06
CA ILE A 37 -2.96 -10.89 0.64
C ILE A 37 -2.08 -11.32 1.81
N SER A 38 -0.78 -11.40 1.57
CA SER A 38 0.18 -11.80 2.60
C SER A 38 0.15 -10.88 3.80
N ILE A 39 0.21 -9.56 3.57
CA ILE A 39 0.24 -8.61 4.68
C ILE A 39 -1.12 -8.43 5.34
N THR A 40 -2.21 -8.61 4.60
CA THR A 40 -3.55 -8.58 5.18
C THR A 40 -3.70 -9.73 6.18
N ASN A 41 -3.21 -10.92 5.84
CA ASN A 41 -3.22 -12.06 6.75
C ASN A 41 -2.34 -11.80 7.97
N SER A 42 -1.18 -11.18 7.77
CA SER A 42 -0.30 -10.82 8.89
C SER A 42 -0.97 -9.86 9.86
N LEU A 43 -1.70 -8.86 9.35
CA LEU A 43 -2.43 -7.92 10.19
C LEU A 43 -3.54 -8.60 10.98
N LYS A 44 -4.22 -9.55 10.36
CA LYS A 44 -5.25 -10.35 11.01
C LYS A 44 -4.67 -11.10 12.20
N ASP A 45 -3.51 -11.72 12.01
CA ASP A 45 -2.82 -12.45 13.06
C ASP A 45 -2.40 -11.54 14.20
N LEU A 46 -1.98 -10.31 13.89
CA LEU A 46 -1.68 -9.32 14.92
C LEU A 46 -2.89 -9.04 15.80
N ASN A 47 -4.06 -8.89 15.18
CA ASN A 47 -5.29 -8.59 15.91
C ASN A 47 -5.73 -9.74 16.80
N THR A 48 -5.44 -10.98 16.42
CA THR A 48 -5.81 -12.16 17.22
C THR A 48 -4.74 -12.55 18.23
N GLY A 49 -3.59 -11.89 18.20
CA GLY A 49 -2.48 -12.22 19.08
C GLY A 49 -1.67 -13.42 18.64
N GLU A 50 -1.95 -13.96 17.45
CA GLU A 50 -1.26 -15.13 16.94
C GLU A 50 -0.05 -14.78 16.08
N ALA A 51 0.22 -13.49 15.87
CA ALA A 51 1.29 -13.08 15.01
C ALA A 51 2.67 -13.38 15.57
N ASP A 52 3.52 -13.86 14.71
CA ASP A 52 4.96 -13.93 14.98
C ASP A 52 5.59 -12.71 14.33
N LEU A 53 5.93 -11.72 15.13
CA LEU A 53 6.45 -10.44 14.64
C LEU A 53 7.72 -10.61 13.81
N SER A 54 8.50 -11.67 14.07
CA SER A 54 9.71 -11.92 13.30
C SER A 54 9.43 -12.32 11.86
N LYS A 55 8.20 -12.73 11.56
CA LYS A 55 7.80 -13.16 10.21
C LYS A 55 7.11 -12.07 9.41
N ILE A 56 6.85 -10.92 10.01
CA ILE A 56 6.21 -9.82 9.31
C ILE A 56 7.25 -9.07 8.48
N ASN A 57 6.99 -8.98 7.18
CA ASN A 57 7.87 -8.23 6.29
C ASN A 57 7.40 -6.78 6.17
N THR A 58 7.95 -5.92 7.01
CA THR A 58 7.57 -4.51 7.03
C THR A 58 7.95 -3.77 5.76
N THR A 59 8.92 -4.28 5.01
CA THR A 59 9.34 -3.68 3.75
C THR A 59 8.19 -3.66 2.75
N ILE A 60 7.37 -4.71 2.71
CA ILE A 60 6.23 -4.78 1.80
C ILE A 60 5.24 -3.64 2.07
N PHE A 61 4.98 -3.35 3.34
CA PHE A 61 4.11 -2.22 3.71
C PHE A 61 4.64 -0.91 3.13
N SER A 62 5.91 -0.66 3.33
CA SER A 62 6.55 0.57 2.86
C SER A 62 6.55 0.68 1.35
N ASP A 63 6.79 -0.43 0.66
CA ASP A 63 6.83 -0.45 -0.80
C ASP A 63 5.46 -0.13 -1.41
N ILE A 64 4.40 -0.72 -0.88
CA ILE A 64 3.04 -0.50 -1.37
C ILE A 64 2.63 0.95 -1.12
N ILE A 65 2.86 1.47 0.08
CA ILE A 65 2.52 2.84 0.42
C ILE A 65 3.22 3.82 -0.52
N TYR A 66 4.52 3.62 -0.73
CA TYR A 66 5.29 4.48 -1.63
C TYR A 66 4.74 4.44 -3.06
N LEU A 67 4.42 3.24 -3.56
CA LEU A 67 3.90 3.10 -4.91
C LEU A 67 2.60 3.88 -5.10
N LEU A 68 1.70 3.83 -4.13
CA LEU A 68 0.44 4.55 -4.20
C LEU A 68 0.66 6.07 -4.18
N ALA A 69 1.62 6.53 -3.37
CA ALA A 69 1.98 7.95 -3.34
C ALA A 69 2.60 8.38 -4.68
N LYS A 70 3.49 7.58 -5.22
CA LYS A 70 4.16 7.86 -6.49
C LYS A 70 3.15 7.88 -7.65
N THR A 71 2.14 7.04 -7.58
CA THR A 71 1.07 7.03 -8.59
C THR A 71 0.30 8.34 -8.58
N ALA A 72 0.07 8.91 -7.40
CA ALA A 72 -0.64 10.18 -7.28
C ALA A 72 0.23 11.37 -7.66
N ASP A 73 1.53 11.31 -7.40
CA ASP A 73 2.45 12.42 -7.62
C ASP A 73 3.81 11.88 -8.07
N LYS A 74 4.08 12.00 -9.35
CA LYS A 74 5.30 11.47 -9.96
C LYS A 74 6.56 12.20 -9.53
N GLU A 75 6.41 13.35 -8.88
CA GLU A 75 7.54 14.20 -8.51
C GLU A 75 8.11 13.93 -7.12
N ILE A 76 7.58 12.93 -6.41
CA ILE A 76 7.95 12.73 -5.00
C ILE A 76 9.39 12.22 -4.76
N GLY A 77 10.12 11.89 -5.79
CA GLY A 77 11.48 11.40 -5.64
C GLY A 77 11.55 9.91 -5.38
N ASP A 78 12.74 9.41 -5.02
CA ASP A 78 12.89 7.98 -4.75
C ASP A 78 12.34 7.62 -3.36
N ILE A 79 12.23 6.32 -3.11
CA ILE A 79 11.60 5.81 -1.89
C ILE A 79 12.33 6.27 -0.62
N PHE A 80 13.64 6.29 -0.65
CA PHE A 80 14.43 6.70 0.53
C PHE A 80 14.28 8.19 0.81
N ASP A 81 14.37 9.00 -0.23
CA ASP A 81 14.23 10.46 -0.09
C ASP A 81 12.82 10.82 0.37
N TRP A 82 11.82 10.13 -0.16
CA TRP A 82 10.44 10.42 0.20
C TRP A 82 10.16 10.11 1.66
N TYR A 83 10.48 8.89 2.11
CA TYR A 83 10.29 8.54 3.52
C TYR A 83 11.14 9.39 4.43
N GLY A 84 12.37 9.68 4.02
CA GLY A 84 13.29 10.48 4.81
C GLY A 84 12.86 11.93 4.98
N SER A 85 11.93 12.41 4.16
CA SER A 85 11.40 13.78 4.28
C SER A 85 10.40 13.94 5.43
N PHE A 86 9.94 12.81 6.00
CA PHE A 86 9.05 12.83 7.17
C PHE A 86 9.86 12.61 8.44
N ASP A 87 9.57 13.37 9.49
CA ASP A 87 10.17 13.12 10.81
C ASP A 87 9.64 11.84 11.41
N SER A 88 8.37 11.54 11.15
CA SER A 88 7.70 10.36 11.67
C SER A 88 6.74 9.84 10.62
N PHE A 89 6.77 8.54 10.36
CA PHE A 89 5.87 7.92 9.40
C PHE A 89 5.26 6.66 10.04
N PRO A 90 4.00 6.73 10.48
CA PRO A 90 3.36 5.58 11.13
C PRO A 90 2.88 4.57 10.10
N VAL A 91 3.78 3.70 9.66
CA VAL A 91 3.58 2.78 8.54
C VAL A 91 2.32 1.93 8.67
N PHE A 92 2.12 1.30 9.84
CA PHE A 92 0.97 0.40 10.01
C PHE A 92 -0.35 1.14 10.01
N GLU A 93 -0.38 2.31 10.64
CA GLU A 93 -1.57 3.14 10.68
C GLU A 93 -1.93 3.65 9.29
N VAL A 94 -0.95 4.13 8.55
CA VAL A 94 -1.14 4.61 7.18
C VAL A 94 -1.61 3.46 6.29
N PHE A 95 -1.01 2.28 6.42
CA PHE A 95 -1.41 1.12 5.63
C PHE A 95 -2.88 0.77 5.92
N GLY A 96 -3.28 0.80 7.19
CA GLY A 96 -4.66 0.53 7.58
C GLY A 96 -5.64 1.47 6.89
N GLU A 97 -5.30 2.75 6.81
CA GLU A 97 -6.12 3.74 6.14
C GLU A 97 -6.19 3.53 4.63
N LEU A 98 -5.18 2.90 4.04
CA LEU A 98 -5.11 2.68 2.60
C LEU A 98 -5.67 1.33 2.16
N GLN A 99 -6.06 0.46 3.09
CA GLN A 99 -6.58 -0.87 2.75
C GLN A 99 -7.79 -0.80 1.83
N GLU A 100 -8.68 0.14 2.10
CA GLU A 100 -9.87 0.33 1.27
C GLU A 100 -9.50 0.62 -0.18
N LEU A 101 -8.50 1.46 -0.38
CA LEU A 101 -7.99 1.81 -1.71
C LEU A 101 -7.46 0.57 -2.45
N MET A 102 -6.69 -0.25 -1.75
CA MET A 102 -6.11 -1.47 -2.30
C MET A 102 -7.18 -2.50 -2.61
N MET A 103 -8.11 -2.70 -1.68
CA MET A 103 -9.18 -3.69 -1.84
C MET A 103 -10.17 -3.29 -2.92
N ALA A 104 -10.44 -2.01 -3.09
CA ALA A 104 -11.33 -1.53 -4.15
C ALA A 104 -10.79 -1.89 -5.53
N ASN A 105 -9.47 -1.80 -5.71
CA ASN A 105 -8.82 -2.18 -6.96
C ASN A 105 -9.07 -3.66 -7.28
N MET A 106 -8.91 -4.52 -6.29
CA MET A 106 -9.15 -5.96 -6.43
C MET A 106 -10.63 -6.28 -6.67
N GLN A 107 -11.51 -5.63 -5.92
CA GLN A 107 -12.94 -5.86 -6.02
C GLN A 107 -13.50 -5.46 -7.37
N GLN A 108 -13.04 -4.36 -7.92
CA GLN A 108 -13.48 -3.92 -9.24
C GLN A 108 -13.13 -4.93 -10.31
N THR A 109 -11.96 -5.53 -10.22
CA THR A 109 -11.54 -6.57 -11.15
C THR A 109 -12.48 -7.77 -11.07
N VAL A 110 -12.80 -8.21 -9.86
CA VAL A 110 -13.70 -9.34 -9.64
C VAL A 110 -15.10 -9.04 -10.14
N LYS A 111 -15.63 -7.85 -9.87
CA LYS A 111 -16.97 -7.45 -10.31
C LYS A 111 -17.10 -7.45 -11.82
N LYS A 112 -16.09 -6.97 -12.53
CA LYS A 112 -16.10 -6.99 -13.98
C LYS A 112 -16.16 -8.41 -14.52
N ALA A 113 -15.43 -9.33 -13.91
CA ALA A 113 -15.45 -10.73 -14.31
C ALA A 113 -16.84 -11.34 -14.11
N LYS A 114 -17.54 -10.99 -13.04
CA LYS A 114 -18.86 -11.53 -12.73
C LYS A 114 -19.96 -10.98 -13.60
N LYS A 115 -19.80 -9.82 -14.17
CA LYS A 115 -20.85 -9.19 -14.97
C LYS A 115 -21.03 -9.84 -16.32
N LYS A 116 -20.14 -10.72 -16.69
CA LYS A 116 -20.31 -11.48 -17.90
C LYS A 116 -21.07 -12.75 -17.63
#